data_05b11e2a129b83a183379e5e87a8e4da
#
_entry.id   05b11e2a129b83a183379e5e87a8e4da
#
_cell.length_a   1.000
_cell.length_b   1.000
_cell.length_c   1.000
_cell.angle_alpha   90.00
_cell.angle_beta   90.00
_cell.angle_gamma   90.00
#
_symmetry.space_group_name_H-M   'P 1'
#
loop_
_entity.id
_entity.type
_entity.pdbx_description
1 polymer ?
#
loop_
_entity_poly.entity_id
_entity_poly.type
_entity_poly.pdbx_seq_one_letter_code
_entity_poly.pdbx_strand_id
1 'polypeptide(L)'
;VTHTQLDTADRALTYTTDTINNVFFIITITASILVLVGWNSLRDVKNKVEDIVNTRVSAITKEYEERLKVLEEKLRERSEEILLNQQKISITNEVHSLWMRANLESDVANKVEIFDEILKRKPEDVEAIAYKADALLEINETGEAIELCNQALEIDSDYGYAYWQRACAYALLHKHADAMADIRMALEYSPNLRNELLHESAFASLHDNDSFNSLLNETV
;
A
#
# COMPACT_ATOMS: atom_id res chain seq x y z
N VAL A 1 33.62 85.31 -78.10
CA VAL A 1 34.26 84.07 -77.58
C VAL A 1 33.89 83.83 -76.06
N THR A 2 33.72 84.90 -75.28
CA THR A 2 33.47 84.80 -73.83
C THR A 2 32.03 84.37 -73.44
N HIS A 3 31.02 84.76 -74.28
CA HIS A 3 29.65 84.43 -73.97
C HIS A 3 29.28 82.95 -74.19
N THR A 4 29.84 82.35 -75.27
CA THR A 4 29.61 80.94 -75.59
C THR A 4 30.36 79.97 -74.60
N GLN A 5 31.46 80.41 -74.06
CA GLN A 5 32.20 79.63 -73.03
C GLN A 5 31.48 79.66 -71.66
N LEU A 6 30.86 80.79 -71.36
CA LEU A 6 30.07 80.88 -70.12
C LEU A 6 28.80 80.05 -70.19
N ASP A 7 28.15 80.05 -71.35
CA ASP A 7 26.89 79.28 -71.54
C ASP A 7 27.14 77.74 -71.59
N THR A 8 28.31 77.31 -72.04
CA THR A 8 28.70 75.91 -71.97
C THR A 8 29.14 75.46 -70.56
N ALA A 9 29.77 76.33 -69.82
CA ALA A 9 30.11 76.08 -68.43
C ALA A 9 28.89 75.99 -67.54
N ASP A 10 27.90 76.89 -67.78
CA ASP A 10 26.64 76.92 -67.05
C ASP A 10 25.80 75.64 -67.33
N ARG A 11 25.71 75.22 -68.62
CA ARG A 11 25.05 73.94 -68.95
C ARG A 11 25.77 72.70 -68.35
N ALA A 12 27.09 72.70 -68.36
CA ALA A 12 27.89 71.63 -67.72
C ALA A 12 27.66 71.58 -66.19
N LEU A 13 27.58 72.73 -65.51
CA LEU A 13 27.28 72.83 -64.09
C LEU A 13 25.84 72.38 -63.82
N THR A 14 24.88 72.81 -64.65
CA THR A 14 23.47 72.36 -64.44
C THR A 14 23.37 70.83 -64.65
N TYR A 15 23.95 70.29 -65.71
CA TYR A 15 24.01 68.84 -65.94
C TYR A 15 24.65 68.06 -64.79
N THR A 16 25.78 68.58 -64.28
CA THR A 16 26.47 67.94 -63.16
C THR A 16 25.64 67.96 -61.93
N THR A 17 25.00 69.12 -61.63
CA THR A 17 24.12 69.27 -60.45
C THR A 17 22.91 68.35 -60.54
N ASP A 18 22.25 68.24 -61.73
CA ASP A 18 21.14 67.34 -61.93
C ASP A 18 21.56 65.86 -61.83
N THR A 19 22.73 65.51 -62.32
CA THR A 19 23.28 64.15 -62.17
C THR A 19 23.56 63.81 -60.73
N ILE A 20 24.16 64.73 -59.99
CA ILE A 20 24.43 64.55 -58.52
C ILE A 20 23.09 64.40 -57.78
N ASN A 21 22.14 65.25 -58.04
CA ASN A 21 20.83 65.17 -57.41
C ASN A 21 20.09 63.85 -57.68
N ASN A 22 20.15 63.37 -58.97
CA ASN A 22 19.59 62.08 -59.36
C ASN A 22 20.30 60.92 -58.61
N VAL A 23 21.61 60.94 -58.48
CA VAL A 23 22.37 59.95 -57.76
C VAL A 23 21.98 59.97 -56.24
N PHE A 24 21.90 61.14 -55.62
CA PHE A 24 21.44 61.26 -54.21
C PHE A 24 19.99 60.76 -54.08
N PHE A 25 19.11 61.05 -55.00
CA PHE A 25 17.74 60.57 -55.00
C PHE A 25 17.67 59.02 -55.01
N ILE A 26 18.43 58.39 -55.95
CA ILE A 26 18.52 56.94 -56.04
C ILE A 26 19.09 56.32 -54.79
N ILE A 27 20.15 56.89 -54.16
CA ILE A 27 20.73 56.41 -52.93
C ILE A 27 19.73 56.50 -51.77
N THR A 28 18.98 57.61 -51.68
CA THR A 28 18.00 57.82 -50.62
C THR A 28 16.83 56.80 -50.73
N ILE A 29 16.34 56.58 -51.94
CA ILE A 29 15.28 55.56 -52.17
C ILE A 29 15.79 54.17 -51.83
N THR A 30 16.99 53.82 -52.32
CA THR A 30 17.53 52.46 -52.04
C THR A 30 17.81 52.25 -50.57
N ALA A 31 18.33 53.26 -49.88
CA ALA A 31 18.52 53.20 -48.42
C ALA A 31 17.20 53.07 -47.64
N SER A 32 16.15 53.80 -48.07
CA SER A 32 14.81 53.71 -47.48
C SER A 32 14.19 52.35 -47.69
N ILE A 33 14.34 51.75 -48.87
CA ILE A 33 13.86 50.39 -49.17
C ILE A 33 14.61 49.36 -48.29
N LEU A 34 15.93 49.47 -48.17
CA LEU A 34 16.73 48.57 -47.32
C LEU A 34 16.33 48.65 -45.85
N VAL A 35 16.04 49.85 -45.34
CA VAL A 35 15.54 50.03 -43.95
C VAL A 35 14.18 49.38 -43.79
N LEU A 36 13.26 49.56 -44.71
CA LEU A 36 11.92 48.94 -44.66
C LEU A 36 11.99 47.39 -44.74
N VAL A 37 12.81 46.87 -45.63
CA VAL A 37 13.00 45.41 -45.73
C VAL A 37 13.64 44.86 -44.48
N GLY A 38 14.69 45.53 -43.95
CA GLY A 38 15.35 45.16 -42.72
C GLY A 38 14.39 45.19 -41.54
N TRP A 39 13.53 46.22 -41.43
CA TRP A 39 12.51 46.33 -40.39
C TRP A 39 11.47 45.19 -40.46
N ASN A 40 10.95 44.92 -41.64
CA ASN A 40 10.00 43.83 -41.83
C ASN A 40 10.63 42.47 -41.53
N SER A 41 11.87 42.24 -41.96
CA SER A 41 12.60 40.98 -41.66
C SER A 41 12.81 40.81 -40.13
N LEU A 42 13.21 41.88 -39.43
CA LEU A 42 13.37 41.85 -37.96
C LEU A 42 12.05 41.58 -37.24
N ARG A 43 10.97 42.18 -37.71
CA ARG A 43 9.61 41.97 -37.19
C ARG A 43 9.16 40.53 -37.41
N ASP A 44 9.43 39.93 -38.57
CA ASP A 44 9.10 38.54 -38.86
C ASP A 44 9.89 37.57 -37.96
N VAL A 45 11.18 37.84 -37.77
CA VAL A 45 12.05 37.06 -36.88
C VAL A 45 11.53 37.17 -35.45
N LYS A 46 11.19 38.36 -34.95
CA LYS A 46 10.62 38.56 -33.63
C LYS A 46 9.34 37.76 -33.47
N ASN A 47 8.39 37.86 -34.40
CA ASN A 47 7.12 37.14 -34.32
C ASN A 47 7.32 35.61 -34.35
N LYS A 48 8.25 35.08 -35.16
CA LYS A 48 8.60 33.66 -35.17
C LYS A 48 9.21 33.20 -33.84
N VAL A 49 10.09 34.01 -33.26
CA VAL A 49 10.70 33.68 -31.96
C VAL A 49 9.63 33.65 -30.87
N GLU A 50 8.74 34.66 -30.83
CA GLU A 50 7.63 34.70 -29.88
C GLU A 50 6.71 33.47 -30.02
N ASP A 51 6.36 33.08 -31.26
CA ASP A 51 5.52 31.90 -31.51
C ASP A 51 6.22 30.58 -31.08
N ILE A 52 7.50 30.41 -31.42
CA ILE A 52 8.28 29.25 -30.95
C ILE A 52 8.38 29.21 -29.44
N VAL A 53 8.65 30.31 -28.77
CA VAL A 53 8.75 30.39 -27.32
C VAL A 53 7.40 30.04 -26.69
N ASN A 54 6.32 30.66 -27.15
CA ASN A 54 4.98 30.43 -26.63
C ASN A 54 4.54 28.96 -26.82
N THR A 55 4.80 28.39 -27.98
CA THR A 55 4.50 26.98 -28.31
C THR A 55 5.30 26.04 -27.40
N ARG A 56 6.60 26.29 -27.21
CA ARG A 56 7.47 25.49 -26.37
C ARG A 56 7.09 25.59 -24.89
N VAL A 57 6.85 26.82 -24.40
CA VAL A 57 6.42 27.04 -23.00
C VAL A 57 5.09 26.34 -22.75
N SER A 58 4.09 26.50 -23.64
CA SER A 58 2.81 25.82 -23.51
C SER A 58 2.93 24.30 -23.49
N ALA A 59 3.74 23.72 -24.37
CA ALA A 59 3.98 22.28 -24.43
C ALA A 59 4.64 21.76 -23.14
N ILE A 60 5.66 22.47 -22.65
CA ILE A 60 6.35 22.12 -21.39
C ILE A 60 5.40 22.24 -20.21
N THR A 61 4.63 23.32 -20.11
CA THR A 61 3.65 23.52 -19.04
C THR A 61 2.64 22.37 -19.01
N LYS A 62 2.09 22.02 -20.17
CA LYS A 62 1.13 20.91 -20.27
C LYS A 62 1.76 19.56 -19.85
N GLU A 63 2.98 19.28 -20.27
CA GLU A 63 3.70 18.07 -19.86
C GLU A 63 3.91 18.02 -18.35
N TYR A 64 4.31 19.15 -17.73
CA TYR A 64 4.48 19.20 -16.27
C TYR A 64 3.15 19.08 -15.53
N GLU A 65 2.07 19.68 -16.02
CA GLU A 65 0.73 19.53 -15.43
C GLU A 65 0.27 18.07 -15.46
N GLU A 66 0.47 17.37 -16.58
CA GLU A 66 0.16 15.94 -16.68
C GLU A 66 1.01 15.09 -15.72
N ARG A 67 2.30 15.39 -15.62
CA ARG A 67 3.20 14.70 -14.66
C ARG A 67 2.81 14.96 -13.22
N LEU A 68 2.46 16.19 -12.87
CA LEU A 68 1.99 16.55 -11.53
C LEU A 68 0.71 15.79 -11.18
N LYS A 69 -0.26 15.72 -12.08
CA LYS A 69 -1.50 14.98 -11.87
C LYS A 69 -1.25 13.48 -11.60
N VAL A 70 -0.36 12.85 -12.37
CA VAL A 70 0.03 11.46 -12.14
C VAL A 70 0.73 11.28 -10.80
N LEU A 71 1.57 12.25 -10.41
CA LEU A 71 2.27 12.18 -9.12
C LEU A 71 1.31 12.37 -7.94
N GLU A 72 0.36 13.31 -8.04
CA GLU A 72 -0.69 13.52 -7.03
C GLU A 72 -1.52 12.26 -6.82
N GLU A 73 -1.92 11.59 -7.89
CA GLU A 73 -2.67 10.32 -7.81
C GLU A 73 -1.87 9.24 -7.10
N LYS A 74 -0.59 9.06 -7.48
CA LYS A 74 0.30 8.10 -6.81
C LYS A 74 0.51 8.43 -5.33
N LEU A 75 0.64 9.70 -4.98
CA LEU A 75 0.79 10.12 -3.59
C LEU A 75 -0.47 9.83 -2.79
N ARG A 76 -1.65 10.05 -3.39
CA ARG A 76 -2.94 9.71 -2.75
C ARG A 76 -3.05 8.21 -2.49
N GLU A 77 -2.80 7.38 -3.51
CA GLU A 77 -2.82 5.92 -3.37
C GLU A 77 -1.86 5.43 -2.26
N ARG A 78 -0.64 5.97 -2.25
CA ARG A 78 0.35 5.63 -1.21
C ARG A 78 -0.06 6.08 0.18
N SER A 79 -0.68 7.25 0.29
CA SER A 79 -1.18 7.76 1.57
C SER A 79 -2.30 6.88 2.12
N GLU A 80 -3.23 6.43 1.27
CA GLU A 80 -4.30 5.51 1.63
C GLU A 80 -3.74 4.14 2.08
N GLU A 81 -2.75 3.60 1.35
CA GLU A 81 -2.06 2.36 1.71
C GLU A 81 -1.35 2.47 3.08
N ILE A 82 -0.65 3.58 3.32
CA ILE A 82 0.03 3.84 4.60
C ILE A 82 -0.98 3.91 5.75
N LEU A 83 -2.10 4.60 5.56
CA LEU A 83 -3.13 4.72 6.58
C LEU A 83 -3.74 3.34 6.92
N LEU A 84 -4.03 2.53 5.90
CA LEU A 84 -4.53 1.17 6.10
C LEU A 84 -3.53 0.29 6.86
N ASN A 85 -2.25 0.39 6.49
CA ASN A 85 -1.20 -0.36 7.18
C ASN A 85 -1.01 0.09 8.63
N GLN A 86 -1.11 1.40 8.91
CA GLN A 86 -1.07 1.91 10.28
C GLN A 86 -2.23 1.39 11.14
N GLN A 87 -3.45 1.31 10.58
CA GLN A 87 -4.60 0.73 11.25
C GLN A 87 -4.38 -0.77 11.56
N LYS A 88 -3.86 -1.55 10.59
CA LYS A 88 -3.53 -2.97 10.81
C LYS A 88 -2.48 -3.15 11.91
N ILE A 89 -1.43 -2.34 11.91
CA ILE A 89 -0.38 -2.36 12.93
C ILE A 89 -0.96 -2.02 14.30
N SER A 90 -1.85 -1.02 14.39
CA SER A 90 -2.50 -0.66 15.65
C SER A 90 -3.31 -1.83 16.22
N ILE A 91 -4.15 -2.46 15.40
CA ILE A 91 -4.94 -3.63 15.80
C ILE A 91 -4.01 -4.78 16.26
N THR A 92 -2.95 -5.05 15.51
CA THR A 92 -1.98 -6.10 15.85
C THR A 92 -1.32 -5.83 17.22
N ASN A 93 -0.93 -4.58 17.48
CA ASN A 93 -0.32 -4.20 18.76
C ASN A 93 -1.31 -4.29 19.92
N GLU A 94 -2.57 -3.91 19.70
CA GLU A 94 -3.64 -4.07 20.70
C GLU A 94 -3.87 -5.55 21.02
N VAL A 95 -4.01 -6.40 20.01
CA VAL A 95 -4.16 -7.85 20.19
C VAL A 95 -2.96 -8.44 20.91
N HIS A 96 -1.74 -8.06 20.54
CA HIS A 96 -0.53 -8.51 21.24
C HIS A 96 -0.52 -8.11 22.72
N SER A 97 -0.93 -6.88 23.03
CA SER A 97 -1.05 -6.41 24.41
C SER A 97 -2.10 -7.22 25.22
N LEU A 98 -3.21 -7.58 24.57
CA LEU A 98 -4.24 -8.43 25.19
C LEU A 98 -3.72 -9.84 25.43
N TRP A 99 -2.98 -10.44 24.51
CA TRP A 99 -2.31 -11.72 24.71
C TRP A 99 -1.34 -11.69 25.90
N MET A 100 -0.53 -10.63 26.02
CA MET A 100 0.35 -10.45 27.18
C MET A 100 -0.44 -10.38 28.49
N ARG A 101 -1.60 -9.70 28.52
CA ARG A 101 -2.48 -9.64 29.67
C ARG A 101 -3.08 -11.01 30.01
N ALA A 102 -3.58 -11.75 29.01
CA ALA A 102 -4.15 -13.08 29.20
C ALA A 102 -3.12 -14.06 29.82
N ASN A 103 -1.85 -13.98 29.38
CA ASN A 103 -0.78 -14.82 29.91
C ASN A 103 -0.38 -14.48 31.36
N LEU A 104 -0.65 -13.26 31.82
CA LEU A 104 -0.35 -12.82 33.19
C LEU A 104 -1.57 -12.90 34.12
N GLU A 105 -2.76 -13.10 33.57
CA GLU A 105 -4.00 -13.15 34.31
C GLU A 105 -4.14 -14.52 34.99
N SER A 106 -4.45 -14.50 36.29
CA SER A 106 -4.67 -15.69 37.09
C SER A 106 -6.15 -16.02 37.32
N ASP A 107 -7.03 -15.03 37.14
CA ASP A 107 -8.47 -15.23 37.24
C ASP A 107 -9.02 -15.68 35.91
N VAL A 108 -9.66 -16.84 35.88
CA VAL A 108 -10.14 -17.49 34.66
C VAL A 108 -11.27 -16.68 34.01
N ALA A 109 -12.17 -16.08 34.80
CA ALA A 109 -13.24 -15.27 34.25
C ALA A 109 -12.68 -14.04 33.52
N ASN A 110 -11.67 -13.38 34.11
CA ASN A 110 -10.97 -12.28 33.45
C ASN A 110 -10.21 -12.74 32.21
N LYS A 111 -9.62 -13.95 32.18
CA LYS A 111 -9.02 -14.51 30.96
C LYS A 111 -10.04 -14.62 29.83
N VAL A 112 -11.22 -15.16 30.09
CA VAL A 112 -12.30 -15.29 29.12
C VAL A 112 -12.68 -13.92 28.56
N GLU A 113 -12.83 -12.90 29.40
CA GLU A 113 -13.11 -11.53 28.97
C GLU A 113 -11.99 -10.96 28.08
N ILE A 114 -10.73 -11.24 28.40
CA ILE A 114 -9.59 -10.79 27.57
C ILE A 114 -9.62 -11.48 26.19
N PHE A 115 -9.91 -12.79 26.13
CA PHE A 115 -10.06 -13.47 24.84
C PHE A 115 -11.25 -12.92 24.04
N ASP A 116 -12.35 -12.56 24.70
CA ASP A 116 -13.46 -11.87 24.04
C ASP A 116 -13.03 -10.51 23.46
N GLU A 117 -12.17 -9.78 24.15
CA GLU A 117 -11.60 -8.54 23.63
C GLU A 117 -10.70 -8.76 22.43
N ILE A 118 -9.92 -9.84 22.39
CA ILE A 118 -9.11 -10.24 21.24
C ILE A 118 -10.03 -10.57 20.05
N LEU A 119 -11.04 -11.40 20.28
CA LEU A 119 -11.95 -11.86 19.23
C LEU A 119 -12.84 -10.74 18.66
N LYS A 120 -13.14 -9.69 19.43
CA LYS A 120 -13.78 -8.47 18.90
C LYS A 120 -12.92 -7.75 17.87
N ARG A 121 -11.58 -7.81 17.98
CA ARG A 121 -10.64 -7.18 17.07
C ARG A 121 -10.24 -8.09 15.92
N LYS A 122 -10.19 -9.38 16.19
CA LYS A 122 -9.74 -10.42 15.27
C LYS A 122 -10.63 -11.67 15.41
N PRO A 123 -11.84 -11.65 14.81
CA PRO A 123 -12.86 -12.70 15.01
C PRO A 123 -12.43 -14.10 14.58
N GLU A 124 -11.50 -14.19 13.61
CA GLU A 124 -10.98 -15.45 13.07
C GLU A 124 -9.62 -15.82 13.66
N ASP A 125 -9.30 -15.33 14.86
CA ASP A 125 -8.09 -15.73 15.57
C ASP A 125 -8.28 -17.12 16.20
N VAL A 126 -7.90 -18.16 15.46
CA VAL A 126 -8.06 -19.57 15.83
C VAL A 126 -7.39 -19.86 17.18
N GLU A 127 -6.23 -19.25 17.42
CA GLU A 127 -5.49 -19.39 18.66
C GLU A 127 -6.31 -18.82 19.85
N ALA A 128 -6.83 -17.60 19.71
CA ALA A 128 -7.65 -16.98 20.75
C ALA A 128 -8.95 -17.77 21.05
N ILE A 129 -9.59 -18.32 19.99
CA ILE A 129 -10.77 -19.17 20.15
C ILE A 129 -10.44 -20.41 20.98
N ALA A 130 -9.35 -21.11 20.67
CA ALA A 130 -8.95 -22.33 21.35
C ALA A 130 -8.47 -22.08 22.79
N TYR A 131 -7.75 -20.98 23.05
CA TYR A 131 -7.37 -20.60 24.42
C TYR A 131 -8.56 -20.10 25.24
N LYS A 132 -9.58 -19.51 24.63
CA LYS A 132 -10.85 -19.22 25.31
C LYS A 132 -11.55 -20.53 25.71
N ALA A 133 -11.56 -21.54 24.81
CA ALA A 133 -12.12 -22.85 25.12
C ALA A 133 -11.38 -23.51 26.30
N ASP A 134 -10.04 -23.44 26.34
CA ASP A 134 -9.23 -23.91 27.45
C ASP A 134 -9.64 -23.24 28.79
N ALA A 135 -9.73 -21.90 28.79
CA ALA A 135 -10.17 -21.17 29.98
C ALA A 135 -11.59 -21.56 30.43
N LEU A 136 -12.50 -21.83 29.52
CA LEU A 136 -13.86 -22.28 29.83
C LEU A 136 -13.87 -23.69 30.44
N LEU A 137 -12.94 -24.57 30.01
CA LEU A 137 -12.80 -25.90 30.66
C LEU A 137 -12.36 -25.81 32.11
N GLU A 138 -11.50 -24.85 32.47
CA GLU A 138 -11.08 -24.62 33.83
C GLU A 138 -12.27 -24.30 34.78
N ILE A 139 -13.34 -23.67 34.22
CA ILE A 139 -14.57 -23.36 34.99
C ILE A 139 -15.73 -24.33 34.70
N ASN A 140 -15.44 -25.48 34.07
CA ASN A 140 -16.39 -26.54 33.71
C ASN A 140 -17.50 -26.15 32.71
N GLU A 141 -17.30 -25.10 31.92
CA GLU A 141 -18.20 -24.71 30.83
C GLU A 141 -17.90 -25.53 29.55
N THR A 142 -17.98 -26.86 29.69
CA THR A 142 -17.58 -27.85 28.66
C THR A 142 -18.37 -27.74 27.35
N GLY A 143 -19.65 -27.33 27.46
CA GLY A 143 -20.52 -27.17 26.26
C GLY A 143 -20.05 -26.03 25.36
N GLU A 144 -19.79 -24.85 25.93
CA GLU A 144 -19.30 -23.67 25.21
C GLU A 144 -17.88 -23.93 24.67
N ALA A 145 -17.03 -24.62 25.44
CA ALA A 145 -15.70 -25.00 24.98
C ALA A 145 -15.74 -25.88 23.72
N ILE A 146 -16.65 -26.87 23.63
CA ILE A 146 -16.80 -27.70 22.44
C ILE A 146 -17.23 -26.85 21.24
N GLU A 147 -18.19 -25.92 21.44
CA GLU A 147 -18.65 -25.04 20.36
C GLU A 147 -17.52 -24.15 19.83
N LEU A 148 -16.70 -23.57 20.70
CA LEU A 148 -15.54 -22.79 20.31
C LEU A 148 -14.50 -23.65 19.57
N CYS A 149 -14.20 -24.85 20.06
CA CYS A 149 -13.30 -25.76 19.35
C CYS A 149 -13.82 -26.11 17.95
N ASN A 150 -15.14 -26.35 17.80
CA ASN A 150 -15.74 -26.57 16.50
C ASN A 150 -15.58 -25.34 15.59
N GLN A 151 -15.82 -24.14 16.11
CA GLN A 151 -15.59 -22.89 15.38
C GLN A 151 -14.13 -22.74 14.96
N ALA A 152 -13.17 -23.03 15.85
CA ALA A 152 -11.75 -22.99 15.53
C ALA A 152 -11.41 -23.94 14.36
N LEU A 153 -11.96 -25.16 14.40
CA LEU A 153 -11.71 -26.18 13.36
C LEU A 153 -12.45 -25.93 12.05
N GLU A 154 -13.52 -25.13 12.05
CA GLU A 154 -14.13 -24.62 10.82
C GLU A 154 -13.23 -23.58 10.11
N ILE A 155 -12.47 -22.79 10.87
CA ILE A 155 -11.53 -21.79 10.36
C ILE A 155 -10.22 -22.45 9.91
N ASP A 156 -9.65 -23.32 10.77
CA ASP A 156 -8.41 -24.06 10.51
C ASP A 156 -8.59 -25.53 10.94
N SER A 157 -8.86 -26.39 9.98
CA SER A 157 -9.09 -27.83 10.19
C SER A 157 -7.86 -28.58 10.73
N ASP A 158 -6.68 -27.99 10.60
CA ASP A 158 -5.41 -28.62 10.96
C ASP A 158 -4.86 -28.09 12.30
N TYR A 159 -5.65 -27.26 12.99
CA TYR A 159 -5.24 -26.69 14.27
C TYR A 159 -5.32 -27.70 15.41
N GLY A 160 -4.25 -28.42 15.65
CA GLY A 160 -4.16 -29.54 16.61
C GLY A 160 -4.55 -29.18 18.05
N TYR A 161 -4.30 -27.91 18.50
CA TYR A 161 -4.67 -27.50 19.85
C TYR A 161 -6.20 -27.40 20.05
N ALA A 162 -6.99 -27.07 19.01
CA ALA A 162 -8.44 -27.11 19.10
C ALA A 162 -8.99 -28.55 19.26
N TYR A 163 -8.40 -29.52 18.57
CA TYR A 163 -8.71 -30.93 18.81
C TYR A 163 -8.36 -31.35 20.24
N TRP A 164 -7.21 -30.91 20.74
CA TRP A 164 -6.80 -31.20 22.12
C TRP A 164 -7.83 -30.69 23.13
N GLN A 165 -8.21 -29.42 23.04
CA GLN A 165 -9.17 -28.84 23.97
C GLN A 165 -10.57 -29.50 23.84
N ARG A 166 -10.99 -29.88 22.64
CA ARG A 166 -12.24 -30.60 22.45
C ARG A 166 -12.17 -32.02 23.01
N ALA A 167 -11.02 -32.67 22.90
CA ALA A 167 -10.79 -33.96 23.56
C ALA A 167 -10.86 -33.85 25.06
N CYS A 168 -10.27 -32.80 25.68
CA CYS A 168 -10.40 -32.52 27.11
C CYS A 168 -11.88 -32.38 27.52
N ALA A 169 -12.67 -31.59 26.77
CA ALA A 169 -14.09 -31.42 27.01
C ALA A 169 -14.85 -32.75 26.92
N TYR A 170 -14.58 -33.58 25.89
CA TYR A 170 -15.21 -34.88 25.74
C TYR A 170 -14.83 -35.86 26.86
N ALA A 171 -13.58 -35.85 27.31
CA ALA A 171 -13.13 -36.68 28.40
C ALA A 171 -13.80 -36.31 29.73
N LEU A 172 -13.93 -35.01 30.02
CA LEU A 172 -14.70 -34.50 31.18
C LEU A 172 -16.17 -34.90 31.13
N LEU A 173 -16.75 -35.01 29.94
CA LEU A 173 -18.12 -35.52 29.75
C LEU A 173 -18.21 -37.05 29.67
N HIS A 174 -17.13 -37.77 29.94
CA HIS A 174 -17.02 -39.23 29.80
C HIS A 174 -17.36 -39.78 28.39
N LYS A 175 -17.25 -38.95 27.37
CA LYS A 175 -17.38 -39.35 25.94
C LYS A 175 -16.06 -39.89 25.41
N HIS A 176 -15.61 -41.02 25.95
CA HIS A 176 -14.27 -41.56 25.74
C HIS A 176 -13.94 -41.82 24.24
N ALA A 177 -14.93 -42.26 23.46
CA ALA A 177 -14.71 -42.52 22.02
C ALA A 177 -14.40 -41.25 21.24
N ASP A 178 -15.17 -40.18 21.50
CA ASP A 178 -14.98 -38.87 20.87
C ASP A 178 -13.66 -38.24 21.33
N ALA A 179 -13.34 -38.31 22.63
CA ALA A 179 -12.07 -37.84 23.18
C ALA A 179 -10.88 -38.53 22.52
N MET A 180 -10.91 -39.86 22.35
CA MET A 180 -9.84 -40.63 21.71
C MET A 180 -9.67 -40.29 20.23
N ALA A 181 -10.77 -40.02 19.51
CA ALA A 181 -10.71 -39.57 18.13
C ALA A 181 -9.98 -38.23 18.03
N ASP A 182 -10.35 -37.26 18.85
CA ASP A 182 -9.76 -35.92 18.87
C ASP A 182 -8.31 -35.92 19.38
N ILE A 183 -7.95 -36.77 20.35
CA ILE A 183 -6.55 -36.93 20.76
C ILE A 183 -5.67 -37.38 19.60
N ARG A 184 -6.11 -38.32 18.76
CA ARG A 184 -5.36 -38.74 17.59
C ARG A 184 -5.16 -37.62 16.59
N MET A 185 -6.19 -36.84 16.30
CA MET A 185 -6.10 -35.67 15.42
C MET A 185 -5.17 -34.60 16.02
N ALA A 186 -5.28 -34.35 17.34
CA ALA A 186 -4.39 -33.41 18.03
C ALA A 186 -2.93 -33.82 17.87
N LEU A 187 -2.60 -35.09 18.04
CA LEU A 187 -1.23 -35.62 17.92
C LEU A 187 -0.74 -35.69 16.47
N GLU A 188 -1.63 -35.85 15.51
CA GLU A 188 -1.30 -35.79 14.09
C GLU A 188 -0.86 -34.41 13.67
N TYR A 189 -1.63 -33.36 14.06
CA TYR A 189 -1.33 -31.97 13.71
C TYR A 189 -0.37 -31.27 14.65
N SER A 190 -0.28 -31.73 15.90
CA SER A 190 0.59 -31.16 16.95
C SER A 190 1.29 -32.27 17.75
N PRO A 191 2.32 -32.92 17.18
CA PRO A 191 2.99 -34.07 17.82
C PRO A 191 3.64 -33.73 19.18
N ASN A 192 4.00 -32.47 19.42
CA ASN A 192 4.54 -31.99 20.69
C ASN A 192 3.57 -32.16 21.88
N LEU A 193 2.26 -32.23 21.64
CA LEU A 193 1.24 -32.46 22.68
C LEU A 193 1.33 -33.86 23.28
N ARG A 194 2.04 -34.80 22.66
CA ARG A 194 2.24 -36.17 23.19
C ARG A 194 2.85 -36.16 24.59
N ASN A 195 3.73 -35.22 24.88
CA ASN A 195 4.39 -35.12 26.18
C ASN A 195 3.41 -34.69 27.31
N GLU A 196 2.31 -34.06 26.91
CA GLU A 196 1.29 -33.57 27.84
C GLU A 196 0.21 -34.62 28.19
N LEU A 197 0.10 -35.72 27.41
CA LEU A 197 -0.95 -36.72 27.53
C LEU A 197 -1.11 -37.26 28.97
N LEU A 198 0.01 -37.50 29.66
CA LEU A 198 0.01 -38.04 31.04
C LEU A 198 -0.24 -36.97 32.08
N HIS A 199 0.01 -35.72 31.74
CA HIS A 199 -0.08 -34.59 32.67
C HIS A 199 -1.42 -33.86 32.57
N GLU A 200 -2.19 -34.12 31.49
CA GLU A 200 -3.48 -33.52 31.29
C GLU A 200 -4.55 -34.15 32.23
N SER A 201 -4.98 -33.35 33.17
CA SER A 201 -5.93 -33.79 34.20
C SER A 201 -7.31 -34.18 33.64
N ALA A 202 -7.74 -33.58 32.56
CA ALA A 202 -8.99 -33.93 31.87
C ALA A 202 -9.00 -35.38 31.36
N PHE A 203 -7.82 -35.95 31.03
CA PHE A 203 -7.69 -37.33 30.56
C PHE A 203 -7.60 -38.39 31.66
N ALA A 204 -7.74 -38.00 32.95
CA ALA A 204 -7.69 -38.97 34.06
C ALA A 204 -8.67 -40.13 33.90
N SER A 205 -9.88 -39.89 33.33
CA SER A 205 -10.87 -40.93 33.06
C SER A 205 -10.51 -41.88 31.92
N LEU A 206 -9.44 -41.58 31.15
CA LEU A 206 -8.94 -42.38 30.02
C LEU A 206 -7.77 -43.29 30.41
N HIS A 207 -7.19 -43.14 31.61
CA HIS A 207 -6.00 -43.90 32.01
C HIS A 207 -6.23 -45.41 32.06
N ASP A 208 -7.48 -45.88 32.24
CA ASP A 208 -7.86 -47.28 32.23
C ASP A 208 -8.22 -47.79 30.80
N ASN A 209 -8.11 -46.94 29.80
CA ASN A 209 -8.45 -47.27 28.42
C ASN A 209 -7.24 -47.82 27.65
N ASP A 210 -7.35 -49.07 27.15
CA ASP A 210 -6.26 -49.74 26.44
C ASP A 210 -5.77 -48.95 25.20
N SER A 211 -6.68 -48.29 24.47
CA SER A 211 -6.33 -47.48 23.31
C SER A 211 -5.55 -46.21 23.68
N PHE A 212 -5.87 -45.60 24.82
CA PHE A 212 -5.13 -44.47 25.37
C PHE A 212 -3.71 -44.89 25.78
N ASN A 213 -3.63 -46.02 26.51
CA ASN A 213 -2.36 -46.60 26.93
C ASN A 213 -1.46 -46.99 25.72
N SER A 214 -2.08 -47.45 24.61
CA SER A 214 -1.34 -47.69 23.38
C SER A 214 -0.72 -46.45 22.81
N LEU A 215 -1.46 -45.32 22.78
CA LEU A 215 -0.94 -44.02 22.32
C LEU A 215 0.23 -43.51 23.16
N LEU A 216 0.21 -43.75 24.48
CA LEU A 216 1.31 -43.41 25.39
C LEU A 216 2.60 -44.19 25.08
N ASN A 217 2.46 -45.43 24.61
CA ASN A 217 3.59 -46.36 24.36
C ASN A 217 4.11 -46.30 22.93
N GLU A 218 3.43 -45.61 22.01
CA GLU A 218 3.90 -45.36 20.65
C GLU A 218 5.11 -44.41 20.72
N THR A 219 6.30 -44.94 20.55
CA THR A 219 7.52 -44.13 20.38
C THR A 219 7.52 -43.51 18.98
N VAL A 220 7.82 -42.22 18.92
CA VAL A 220 8.05 -41.46 17.66
C VAL A 220 9.28 -42.03 16.95
#